data_bb0a5f66ed4f3ceb2fe500e1618578e5
#
_entry.id   bb0a5f66ed4f3ceb2fe500e1618578e5
#
_cell.length_a   1.000
_cell.length_b   1.000
_cell.length_c   1.000
_cell.angle_alpha   90.00
_cell.angle_beta   90.00
_cell.angle_gamma   90.00
#
_symmetry.space_group_name_H-M   'P 1'
#
loop_
_entity.id
_entity.type
_entity.pdbx_description
1 polymer ?
#
loop_
_entity_poly.entity_id
_entity_poly.type
_entity_poly.pdbx_seq_one_letter_code
_entity_poly.pdbx_strand_id
1 'polypeptide(L)'
;MTNVLSTIGPVTENISNLKKIVKHSKFVRLNGAHNKLFWHKKICERIKKINPNCKILIDLPGIKPRTLNTKEILIKKNEKIQFFFGQKIKRIGVKQI
;
A
#
# COMPACT_ATOMS: atom_id res chain seq x y z
N MET A 1 13.00 21.51 -11.83
CA MET A 1 11.64 21.67 -11.26
C MET A 1 11.22 20.36 -10.60
N THR A 2 10.79 20.40 -9.38
CA THR A 2 10.35 19.21 -8.62
C THR A 2 8.91 18.89 -8.96
N ASN A 3 8.61 17.63 -9.31
CA ASN A 3 7.26 17.12 -9.45
C ASN A 3 6.89 16.31 -8.21
N VAL A 4 5.69 16.52 -7.69
CA VAL A 4 5.17 15.78 -6.54
C VAL A 4 4.20 14.71 -7.04
N LEU A 5 4.38 13.48 -6.58
CA LEU A 5 3.48 12.37 -6.81
C LEU A 5 2.70 12.09 -5.52
N SER A 6 1.46 12.53 -5.48
CA SER A 6 0.59 12.33 -4.32
C SER A 6 -0.16 11.01 -4.38
N THR A 7 -0.18 10.26 -3.28
CA THR A 7 -1.01 9.05 -3.17
C THR A 7 -2.43 9.41 -2.72
N ILE A 8 -3.41 8.92 -3.45
CA ILE A 8 -4.82 9.06 -3.10
C ILE A 8 -5.24 7.90 -2.20
N GLY A 9 -5.79 8.22 -1.05
CA GLY A 9 -6.21 7.26 -0.03
C GLY A 9 -7.47 7.72 0.71
N PRO A 10 -7.79 7.09 1.85
CA PRO A 10 -9.04 7.36 2.59
C PRO A 10 -9.25 8.82 2.97
N VAL A 11 -8.20 9.54 3.32
CA VAL A 11 -8.29 10.96 3.70
C VAL A 11 -8.51 11.87 2.50
N THR A 12 -8.03 11.47 1.33
CA THR A 12 -7.98 12.29 0.12
C THR A 12 -9.00 11.88 -0.95
N GLU A 13 -9.77 10.81 -0.71
CA GLU A 13 -10.75 10.30 -1.66
C GLU A 13 -12.03 11.13 -1.75
N ASN A 14 -12.33 11.95 -0.72
CA ASN A 14 -13.49 12.81 -0.80
C ASN A 14 -13.28 13.90 -1.86
N ILE A 15 -14.38 14.33 -2.48
CA ILE A 15 -14.34 15.22 -3.64
C ILE A 15 -13.61 16.53 -3.34
N SER A 16 -13.78 17.10 -2.15
CA SER A 16 -13.16 18.38 -1.78
C SER A 16 -11.63 18.28 -1.74
N ASN A 17 -11.10 17.27 -1.04
CA ASN A 17 -9.65 17.05 -0.93
C ASN A 17 -9.06 16.60 -2.27
N LEU A 18 -9.76 15.73 -2.98
CA LEU A 18 -9.34 15.25 -4.28
C LEU A 18 -9.18 16.39 -5.28
N LYS A 19 -10.13 17.34 -5.32
CA LYS A 19 -10.02 18.54 -6.16
C LYS A 19 -8.79 19.37 -5.84
N LYS A 20 -8.50 19.59 -4.56
CA LYS A 20 -7.32 20.37 -4.13
C LYS A 20 -6.01 19.77 -4.63
N ILE A 21 -5.91 18.44 -4.59
CA ILE A 21 -4.69 17.72 -5.01
C ILE A 21 -4.61 17.62 -6.53
N VAL A 22 -5.64 17.13 -7.16
CA VAL A 22 -5.63 16.75 -8.59
C VAL A 22 -5.60 17.95 -9.52
N LYS A 23 -6.23 19.05 -9.14
CA LYS A 23 -6.29 20.25 -9.99
C LYS A 23 -4.92 20.76 -10.43
N HIS A 24 -3.93 20.65 -9.58
CA HIS A 24 -2.57 21.16 -9.82
C HIS A 24 -1.52 20.06 -9.98
N SER A 25 -1.93 18.78 -9.97
CA SER A 25 -1.01 17.64 -10.07
C SER A 25 -0.87 17.15 -11.50
N LYS A 26 0.37 16.90 -11.94
CA LYS A 26 0.64 16.18 -13.19
C LYS A 26 0.41 14.68 -13.04
N PHE A 27 0.68 14.16 -11.85
CA PHE A 27 0.63 12.74 -11.53
C PHE A 27 -0.02 12.51 -10.16
N VAL A 28 -0.78 11.44 -10.05
CA VAL A 28 -1.26 10.91 -8.76
C VAL A 28 -1.07 9.40 -8.74
N ARG A 29 -0.91 8.84 -7.53
CA ARG A 29 -0.71 7.41 -7.32
C ARG A 29 -1.92 6.80 -6.64
N LEU A 30 -2.33 5.63 -7.11
CA LEU A 30 -3.26 4.74 -6.44
C LEU A 30 -2.51 3.47 -6.02
N ASN A 31 -2.69 3.04 -4.77
CA ASN A 31 -2.08 1.80 -4.30
C ASN A 31 -2.91 0.60 -4.75
N GLY A 32 -2.42 -0.16 -5.73
CA GLY A 32 -3.10 -1.33 -6.28
C GLY A 32 -3.22 -2.52 -5.32
N ALA A 33 -2.44 -2.53 -4.23
CA ALA A 33 -2.54 -3.54 -3.17
C ALA A 33 -3.72 -3.32 -2.21
N HIS A 34 -4.31 -2.13 -2.20
CA HIS A 34 -5.43 -1.75 -1.35
C HIS A 34 -6.69 -1.51 -2.17
N ASN A 35 -7.83 -1.63 -1.50
CA ASN A 35 -9.16 -1.43 -2.07
C ASN A 35 -9.54 -2.41 -3.20
N LYS A 36 -10.80 -2.38 -3.56
CA LYS A 36 -11.36 -3.22 -4.63
C LYS A 36 -11.26 -2.50 -5.99
N LEU A 37 -11.34 -3.28 -7.05
CA LEU A 37 -11.33 -2.76 -8.43
C LEU A 37 -12.37 -1.64 -8.65
N PHE A 38 -13.55 -1.79 -8.08
CA PHE A 38 -14.63 -0.79 -8.17
C PHE A 38 -14.20 0.57 -7.59
N TRP A 39 -13.50 0.58 -6.45
CA TRP A 39 -12.99 1.80 -5.85
C TRP A 39 -11.97 2.48 -6.77
N HIS A 40 -11.02 1.74 -7.31
CA HIS A 40 -10.01 2.26 -8.22
C HIS A 40 -10.66 2.87 -9.47
N LYS A 41 -11.62 2.19 -10.07
CA LYS A 41 -12.36 2.70 -11.22
C LYS A 41 -13.07 4.02 -10.91
N LYS A 42 -13.79 4.07 -9.80
CA LYS A 42 -14.51 5.27 -9.35
C LYS A 42 -13.56 6.46 -9.11
N ILE A 43 -12.42 6.23 -8.47
CA ILE A 43 -11.43 7.28 -8.22
C ILE A 43 -10.78 7.75 -9.52
N CYS A 44 -10.43 6.86 -10.42
CA CYS A 44 -9.89 7.23 -11.74
C CYS A 44 -10.88 8.12 -12.52
N GLU A 45 -12.15 7.77 -12.52
CA GLU A 45 -13.19 8.57 -13.19
C GLU A 45 -13.30 9.98 -12.57
N ARG A 46 -13.26 10.07 -11.24
CA ARG A 46 -13.28 11.36 -10.53
C ARG A 46 -12.05 12.22 -10.85
N ILE A 47 -10.87 11.62 -10.84
CA ILE A 47 -9.62 12.30 -11.17
C ILE A 47 -9.69 12.86 -12.58
N LYS A 48 -10.12 12.07 -13.54
CA LYS A 48 -10.24 12.48 -14.94
C LYS A 48 -11.28 13.57 -15.19
N LYS A 49 -12.36 13.59 -14.41
CA LYS A 49 -13.34 14.69 -14.43
C LYS A 49 -12.76 16.00 -13.91
N ILE A 50 -11.93 15.95 -12.87
CA ILE A 50 -11.31 17.14 -12.25
C ILE A 50 -10.19 17.66 -13.14
N ASN A 51 -9.32 16.79 -13.62
CA ASN A 51 -8.18 17.14 -14.45
C ASN A 51 -7.91 16.04 -15.48
N PRO A 52 -8.41 16.20 -16.73
CA PRO A 52 -8.20 15.20 -17.79
C PRO A 52 -6.72 14.94 -18.10
N ASN A 53 -5.85 15.92 -17.87
CA ASN A 53 -4.42 15.82 -18.15
C ASN A 53 -3.62 15.16 -17.01
N CYS A 54 -4.22 14.96 -15.85
CA CYS A 54 -3.56 14.27 -14.74
C CYS A 54 -3.32 12.80 -15.09
N LYS A 55 -2.08 12.37 -14.98
CA LYS A 55 -1.69 10.96 -15.19
C LYS A 55 -1.86 10.18 -13.88
N ILE A 56 -2.39 8.99 -13.99
CA ILE A 56 -2.65 8.10 -12.86
C ILE A 56 -1.67 6.95 -12.91
N LEU A 57 -0.91 6.77 -11.83
CA LEU A 57 -0.02 5.64 -11.62
C LEU A 57 -0.70 4.70 -10.64
N ILE A 58 -0.87 3.45 -11.04
CA ILE A 58 -1.34 2.39 -10.17
C ILE A 58 -0.19 1.41 -10.01
N ASP A 59 0.33 1.25 -8.79
CA ASP A 59 1.33 0.24 -8.52
C ASP A 59 0.65 -1.09 -8.21
N LEU A 60 1.13 -2.13 -8.88
CA LEU A 60 0.59 -3.47 -8.70
C LEU A 60 1.25 -4.16 -7.51
N PRO A 61 0.50 -4.94 -6.72
CA PRO A 61 1.08 -5.72 -5.65
C PRO A 61 2.00 -6.80 -6.23
N GLY A 62 3.25 -6.81 -5.77
CA GLY A 62 4.17 -7.91 -6.03
C GLY A 62 3.98 -9.05 -5.02
N ILE A 63 4.82 -10.08 -5.12
CA ILE A 63 4.91 -11.13 -4.12
C ILE A 63 5.53 -10.52 -2.86
N LYS A 64 4.71 -10.36 -1.81
CA LYS A 64 5.14 -9.83 -0.52
C LYS A 64 4.90 -10.89 0.57
N PRO A 65 5.91 -11.67 0.92
CA PRO A 65 5.79 -12.59 2.05
C PRO A 65 5.36 -11.84 3.31
N ARG A 66 4.44 -12.42 4.06
CA ARG A 66 3.95 -11.86 5.31
C ARG A 66 4.04 -12.91 6.40
N THR A 67 4.42 -12.48 7.62
CA THR A 67 4.32 -13.33 8.79
C THR A 67 2.85 -13.50 9.16
N LEU A 68 2.47 -14.72 9.55
CA LEU A 68 1.09 -15.07 9.92
C LEU A 68 0.89 -15.10 11.44
N ASN A 69 1.80 -14.53 12.18
CA ASN A 69 1.72 -14.50 13.63
C ASN A 69 0.52 -13.66 14.09
N THR A 70 -0.28 -14.23 14.98
CA THR A 70 -1.45 -13.55 15.57
C THR A 70 -1.08 -12.69 16.77
N LYS A 71 0.11 -12.91 17.36
CA LYS A 71 0.62 -12.17 18.51
C LYS A 71 1.97 -11.56 18.21
N GLU A 72 2.26 -10.45 18.87
CA GLU A 72 3.58 -9.83 18.81
C GLU A 72 4.64 -10.78 19.40
N ILE A 73 5.78 -10.84 18.74
CA ILE A 73 6.93 -11.62 19.20
C ILE A 73 8.05 -10.65 19.54
N LEU A 74 8.45 -10.63 20.81
CA LEU A 74 9.57 -9.83 21.27
C LEU A 74 10.88 -10.48 20.81
N ILE A 75 11.68 -9.71 20.08
CA ILE A 75 12.98 -10.13 19.56
C ILE A 75 14.06 -9.28 20.22
N LYS A 76 15.05 -9.93 20.82
CA LYS A 76 16.20 -9.26 21.43
C LYS A 76 17.34 -9.12 20.42
N LYS A 77 18.21 -8.14 20.65
CA LYS A 77 19.43 -7.96 19.86
C LYS A 77 20.27 -9.26 19.87
N ASN A 78 20.75 -9.67 18.70
CA ASN A 78 21.54 -10.89 18.47
C ASN A 78 20.81 -12.22 18.72
N GLU A 79 19.49 -12.18 18.85
CA GLU A 79 18.69 -13.41 18.96
C GLU A 79 18.55 -14.10 17.60
N LYS A 80 18.70 -15.43 17.59
CA LYS A 80 18.49 -16.22 16.36
C LYS A 80 17.01 -16.39 16.09
N ILE A 81 16.59 -16.08 14.86
CA ILE A 81 15.23 -16.19 14.39
C ILE A 81 15.21 -17.11 13.18
N GLN A 82 14.23 -17.98 13.11
CA GLN A 82 13.99 -18.82 11.95
C GLN A 82 12.63 -18.51 11.33
N PHE A 83 12.63 -18.17 10.06
CA PHE A 83 11.43 -18.11 9.25
C PHE A 83 11.17 -19.49 8.62
N PHE A 84 9.93 -19.92 8.61
CA PHE A 84 9.55 -21.20 8.01
C PHE A 84 8.25 -21.05 7.19
N PHE A 85 8.09 -21.95 6.22
CA PHE A 85 6.87 -22.07 5.43
C PHE A 85 6.19 -23.40 5.76
N GLY A 86 4.88 -23.39 5.94
CA GLY A 86 4.12 -24.60 6.26
C GLY A 86 4.18 -25.02 7.73
N GLN A 87 4.46 -26.31 7.98
CA GLN A 87 4.44 -26.83 9.34
C GLN A 87 5.64 -26.37 10.17
N LYS A 88 5.36 -25.94 11.38
CA LYS A 88 6.36 -25.53 12.36
C LYS A 88 7.17 -26.74 12.86
N ILE A 89 8.48 -26.71 12.61
CA ILE A 89 9.40 -27.71 13.15
C ILE A 89 9.88 -27.22 14.53
N LYS A 90 9.63 -28.02 15.57
CA LYS A 90 10.03 -27.67 16.94
C LYS A 90 11.55 -27.63 17.05
N ARG A 91 12.11 -26.44 17.32
CA ARG A 91 13.55 -26.26 17.61
C ARG A 91 13.73 -25.55 18.94
N ILE A 92 14.60 -26.10 19.81
CA ILE A 92 14.90 -25.51 21.12
C ILE A 92 15.87 -24.35 20.95
N GLY A 93 15.62 -23.21 21.63
CA GLY A 93 16.51 -22.05 21.64
C GLY A 93 16.47 -21.14 20.43
N VAL A 94 15.50 -21.35 19.53
CA VAL A 94 15.29 -20.49 18.35
C VAL A 94 13.85 -20.02 18.29
N LYS A 95 13.64 -18.71 18.15
CA LYS A 95 12.31 -18.18 17.87
C LYS A 95 11.93 -18.44 16.41
N GLN A 96 10.75 -18.94 16.21
CA GLN A 96 10.19 -19.27 14.88
C GLN A 96 9.07 -18.30 14.53
N ILE A 97 9.14 -17.81 13.32
CA ILE A 97 8.17 -16.87 12.74
C ILE A 97 7.57 -17.48 11.48
#